data_436ed85305954a3e97f9880896be077f
#
_entry.id   436ed85305954a3e97f9880896be077f
#
_cell.length_a   1.000
_cell.length_b   1.000
_cell.length_c   1.000
_cell.angle_alpha   90.00
_cell.angle_beta   90.00
_cell.angle_gamma   90.00
#
_symmetry.space_group_name_H-M   'P 1'
#
loop_
_entity.id
_entity.type
_entity.pdbx_description
1 polymer ?
#
loop_
_entity_poly.entity_id
_entity_poly.type
_entity_poly.pdbx_seq_one_letter_code
_entity_poly.pdbx_strand_id
1 'polypeptide(L)'
;IKDKRKRNLDKEELESLEKIYDEKFENLKQILVEKLFSIVNGKTCQGITNDLGEEILPKGKKYSLKLLSSVDDYTHLSKSTWTTSKETNSLIADLIHNYRIKENDLQGALRREKFTISVGDELPAGVKKLAKVYVAKKRKLKVGDKMAGRHGNKGIVARIVREEEMPFLENGTPVDIV
;
A
#
# COMPACT_ATOMS: atom_id res chain seq x y z
N ILE A 1 -11.72 23.68 -21.82
CA ILE A 1 -12.29 22.75 -22.83
C ILE A 1 -11.11 21.92 -23.36
N LYS A 2 -11.03 20.62 -22.96
CA LYS A 2 -9.98 19.72 -23.47
C LYS A 2 -10.16 19.53 -24.99
N ASP A 3 -9.10 19.77 -25.76
CA ASP A 3 -9.07 19.51 -27.20
C ASP A 3 -9.35 18.02 -27.49
N LYS A 4 -10.02 17.72 -28.62
CA LYS A 4 -10.42 16.36 -29.02
C LYS A 4 -9.20 15.39 -29.08
N ARG A 5 -8.02 15.89 -29.49
CA ARG A 5 -6.76 15.14 -29.49
C ARG A 5 -6.31 14.78 -28.08
N LYS A 6 -6.39 15.71 -27.13
CA LYS A 6 -6.01 15.47 -25.74
C LYS A 6 -6.95 14.47 -25.06
N ARG A 7 -8.27 14.48 -25.38
CA ARG A 7 -9.22 13.49 -24.89
C ARG A 7 -8.93 12.06 -25.38
N ASN A 8 -8.44 11.92 -26.61
CA ASN A 8 -8.05 10.60 -27.13
C ASN A 8 -6.79 10.07 -26.48
N LEU A 9 -5.79 10.93 -26.25
CA LEU A 9 -4.56 10.57 -25.51
C LEU A 9 -4.88 10.19 -24.05
N ASP A 10 -5.70 11.00 -23.37
CA ASP A 10 -6.15 10.69 -22.01
C ASP A 10 -6.87 9.34 -21.94
N LYS A 11 -7.64 8.97 -22.99
CA LYS A 11 -8.31 7.66 -23.07
C LYS A 11 -7.31 6.50 -23.23
N GLU A 12 -6.35 6.64 -24.13
CA GLU A 12 -5.32 5.63 -24.36
C GLU A 12 -4.47 5.44 -23.10
N GLU A 13 -4.14 6.53 -22.39
CA GLU A 13 -3.44 6.47 -21.11
C GLU A 13 -4.28 5.78 -20.02
N LEU A 14 -5.58 6.06 -19.94
CA LEU A 14 -6.49 5.40 -18.99
C LEU A 14 -6.61 3.90 -19.27
N GLU A 15 -6.77 3.51 -20.54
CA GLU A 15 -6.85 2.10 -20.92
C GLU A 15 -5.54 1.34 -20.64
N SER A 16 -4.40 1.97 -20.87
CA SER A 16 -3.10 1.39 -20.55
C SER A 16 -2.90 1.24 -19.03
N LEU A 17 -3.33 2.24 -18.27
CA LEU A 17 -3.29 2.22 -16.81
C LEU A 17 -4.18 1.10 -16.24
N GLU A 18 -5.40 0.96 -16.76
CA GLU A 18 -6.32 -0.10 -16.35
C GLU A 18 -5.71 -1.47 -16.55
N LYS A 19 -5.12 -1.75 -17.72
CA LYS A 19 -4.44 -3.03 -18.00
C LYS A 19 -3.32 -3.34 -17.00
N ILE A 20 -2.50 -2.33 -16.68
CA ILE A 20 -1.40 -2.50 -15.70
C ILE A 20 -1.95 -2.84 -14.30
N TYR A 21 -3.06 -2.22 -13.91
CA TYR A 21 -3.67 -2.50 -12.61
C TYR A 21 -4.41 -3.83 -12.60
N ASP A 22 -5.07 -4.21 -13.69
CA ASP A 22 -5.70 -5.53 -13.83
C ASP A 22 -4.66 -6.65 -13.69
N GLU A 23 -3.49 -6.52 -14.30
CA GLU A 23 -2.37 -7.45 -14.10
C GLU A 23 -1.90 -7.49 -12.63
N LYS A 24 -1.85 -6.36 -11.94
CA LYS A 24 -1.50 -6.31 -10.51
C LYS A 24 -2.56 -7.00 -9.64
N PHE A 25 -3.85 -6.81 -9.93
CA PHE A 25 -4.94 -7.48 -9.22
C PHE A 25 -4.91 -8.99 -9.45
N GLU A 26 -4.72 -9.43 -10.68
CA GLU A 26 -4.57 -10.85 -11.01
C GLU A 26 -3.37 -11.48 -10.29
N ASN A 27 -2.22 -10.84 -10.30
CA ASN A 27 -1.03 -11.30 -9.57
C ASN A 27 -1.29 -11.39 -8.06
N LEU A 28 -1.97 -10.40 -7.46
CA LEU A 28 -2.33 -10.40 -6.06
C LEU A 28 -3.27 -11.56 -5.72
N LYS A 29 -4.26 -11.82 -6.59
CA LYS A 29 -5.18 -12.94 -6.48
C LYS A 29 -4.48 -14.29 -6.59
N GLN A 30 -3.55 -14.45 -7.53
CA GLN A 30 -2.74 -15.66 -7.68
C GLN A 30 -1.93 -15.96 -6.42
N ILE A 31 -1.25 -14.98 -5.86
CA ILE A 31 -0.49 -15.12 -4.61
C ILE A 31 -1.40 -15.55 -3.46
N LEU A 32 -2.63 -15.01 -3.38
CA LEU A 32 -3.61 -15.43 -2.38
C LEU A 32 -4.00 -16.90 -2.57
N VAL A 33 -4.35 -17.29 -3.80
CA VAL A 33 -4.78 -18.66 -4.15
C VAL A 33 -3.69 -19.67 -3.82
N GLU A 34 -2.44 -19.39 -4.17
CA GLU A 34 -1.30 -20.27 -3.85
C GLU A 34 -1.10 -20.44 -2.34
N LYS A 35 -1.16 -19.35 -1.58
CA LYS A 35 -1.05 -19.38 -0.12
C LYS A 35 -2.24 -20.11 0.52
N LEU A 36 -3.47 -19.84 0.06
CA LEU A 36 -4.65 -20.56 0.52
C LEU A 36 -4.50 -22.06 0.24
N PHE A 37 -4.11 -22.42 -0.98
CA PHE A 37 -3.91 -23.82 -1.34
C PHE A 37 -2.87 -24.50 -0.47
N SER A 38 -1.76 -23.85 -0.13
CA SER A 38 -0.74 -24.41 0.77
C SER A 38 -1.30 -24.74 2.17
N ILE A 39 -2.25 -23.95 2.65
CA ILE A 39 -2.87 -24.12 3.99
C ILE A 39 -3.96 -25.19 3.96
N VAL A 40 -4.76 -25.26 2.87
CA VAL A 40 -5.92 -26.16 2.78
C VAL A 40 -5.64 -27.45 2.02
N ASN A 41 -4.45 -27.64 1.50
CA ASN A 41 -4.08 -28.84 0.74
C ASN A 41 -4.34 -30.12 1.54
N GLY A 42 -4.98 -31.08 0.89
CA GLY A 42 -5.37 -32.33 1.53
C GLY A 42 -6.59 -32.27 2.45
N LYS A 43 -7.18 -31.10 2.67
CA LYS A 43 -8.38 -30.94 3.48
C LYS A 43 -9.65 -30.92 2.62
N THR A 44 -10.79 -31.15 3.25
CA THR A 44 -12.12 -31.10 2.62
C THR A 44 -12.83 -29.81 2.97
N CYS A 45 -13.51 -29.24 1.99
CA CYS A 45 -14.31 -28.02 2.16
C CYS A 45 -15.52 -28.27 3.06
N GLN A 46 -15.79 -27.35 3.98
CA GLN A 46 -16.96 -27.41 4.89
C GLN A 46 -18.20 -26.69 4.33
N GLY A 47 -18.11 -26.19 3.10
CA GLY A 47 -19.14 -25.32 2.51
C GLY A 47 -18.84 -23.86 2.81
N ILE A 48 -18.40 -23.12 1.80
CA ILE A 48 -18.05 -21.71 1.96
C ILE A 48 -19.18 -20.88 1.36
N THR A 49 -19.75 -20.04 2.17
CA THR A 49 -20.82 -19.12 1.78
C THR A 49 -20.32 -17.67 1.82
N ASN A 50 -20.85 -16.82 0.93
CA ASN A 50 -20.65 -15.39 1.00
C ASN A 50 -21.51 -14.75 2.09
N ASP A 51 -21.35 -13.44 2.30
CA ASP A 51 -22.15 -12.67 3.27
C ASP A 51 -23.66 -12.66 2.93
N LEU A 52 -24.03 -13.00 1.70
CA LEU A 52 -25.43 -13.14 1.25
C LEU A 52 -26.02 -14.53 1.46
N GLY A 53 -25.20 -15.50 1.94
CA GLY A 53 -25.64 -16.87 2.18
C GLY A 53 -25.57 -17.78 0.95
N GLU A 54 -25.04 -17.32 -0.16
CA GLU A 54 -24.86 -18.14 -1.37
C GLU A 54 -23.64 -19.05 -1.21
N GLU A 55 -23.79 -20.33 -1.56
CA GLU A 55 -22.71 -21.30 -1.50
C GLU A 55 -21.75 -21.09 -2.67
N ILE A 56 -20.54 -20.62 -2.37
CA ILE A 56 -19.47 -20.42 -3.38
C ILE A 56 -18.69 -21.71 -3.59
N LEU A 57 -18.33 -22.40 -2.52
CA LEU A 57 -17.64 -23.68 -2.60
C LEU A 57 -18.45 -24.77 -1.90
N PRO A 58 -18.79 -25.85 -2.61
CA PRO A 58 -19.66 -26.88 -2.07
C PRO A 58 -18.97 -27.72 -1.01
N LYS A 59 -19.75 -28.11 -0.01
CA LYS A 59 -19.31 -28.99 1.08
C LYS A 59 -18.85 -30.34 0.57
N GLY A 60 -17.78 -30.87 1.17
CA GLY A 60 -17.27 -32.24 0.90
C GLY A 60 -16.32 -32.36 -0.28
N LYS A 61 -16.13 -31.30 -1.08
CA LYS A 61 -15.10 -31.30 -2.14
C LYS A 61 -13.70 -31.10 -1.57
N LYS A 62 -12.71 -31.77 -2.17
CA LYS A 62 -11.30 -31.49 -1.87
C LYS A 62 -10.86 -30.19 -2.51
N TYR A 63 -10.07 -29.43 -1.80
CA TYR A 63 -9.50 -28.20 -2.33
C TYR A 63 -8.53 -28.50 -3.49
N SER A 64 -8.68 -27.77 -4.59
CA SER A 64 -7.76 -27.80 -5.73
C SER A 64 -7.47 -26.37 -6.17
N LEU A 65 -6.33 -26.15 -6.82
CA LEU A 65 -6.00 -24.83 -7.37
C LEU A 65 -7.08 -24.30 -8.31
N LYS A 66 -7.62 -25.18 -9.19
CA LYS A 66 -8.71 -24.80 -10.10
C LYS A 66 -9.97 -24.34 -9.36
N LEU A 67 -10.32 -25.02 -8.28
CA LEU A 67 -11.50 -24.70 -7.47
C LEU A 67 -11.31 -23.36 -6.75
N LEU A 68 -10.11 -23.10 -6.23
CA LEU A 68 -9.80 -21.81 -5.61
C LEU A 68 -9.73 -20.69 -6.65
N SER A 69 -9.11 -20.91 -7.80
CA SER A 69 -9.03 -19.88 -8.86
C SER A 69 -10.39 -19.49 -9.44
N SER A 70 -11.41 -20.36 -9.35
CA SER A 70 -12.77 -20.07 -9.83
C SER A 70 -13.57 -19.15 -8.92
N VAL A 71 -13.05 -18.80 -7.75
CA VAL A 71 -13.68 -17.82 -6.85
C VAL A 71 -13.36 -16.43 -7.35
N ASP A 72 -14.37 -15.64 -7.65
CA ASP A 72 -14.18 -14.30 -8.18
C ASP A 72 -13.78 -13.30 -7.10
N ASP A 73 -14.41 -13.36 -5.94
CA ASP A 73 -14.17 -12.42 -4.84
C ASP A 73 -13.94 -13.17 -3.52
N TYR A 74 -12.79 -12.86 -2.92
CA TYR A 74 -12.37 -13.39 -1.62
C TYR A 74 -12.65 -12.44 -0.45
N THR A 75 -12.98 -11.19 -0.71
CA THR A 75 -13.07 -10.16 0.34
C THR A 75 -14.18 -10.41 1.35
N HIS A 76 -15.24 -11.08 0.93
CA HIS A 76 -16.42 -11.41 1.73
C HIS A 76 -16.40 -12.81 2.36
N LEU A 77 -15.27 -13.54 2.24
CA LEU A 77 -15.16 -14.92 2.71
C LEU A 77 -14.39 -15.09 4.03
N SER A 78 -14.00 -14.01 4.68
CA SER A 78 -13.18 -14.04 5.90
C SER A 78 -13.84 -14.75 7.10
N LYS A 79 -15.17 -14.74 7.16
CA LYS A 79 -15.95 -15.34 8.26
C LYS A 79 -16.36 -16.81 8.00
N SER A 80 -16.06 -17.33 6.83
CA SER A 80 -16.46 -18.67 6.43
C SER A 80 -15.65 -19.76 7.13
N THR A 81 -16.27 -20.90 7.40
CA THR A 81 -15.61 -22.09 7.95
C THR A 81 -14.96 -22.88 6.82
N TRP A 82 -13.68 -22.70 6.62
CA TRP A 82 -12.92 -23.37 5.56
C TRP A 82 -12.60 -24.82 5.91
N THR A 83 -12.22 -25.06 7.17
CA THR A 83 -11.81 -26.37 7.66
C THR A 83 -12.38 -26.65 9.04
N THR A 84 -12.25 -27.90 9.52
CA THR A 84 -12.64 -28.29 10.88
C THR A 84 -11.73 -27.72 11.98
N SER A 85 -10.50 -27.29 11.62
CA SER A 85 -9.54 -26.74 12.57
C SER A 85 -9.73 -25.23 12.76
N LYS A 86 -9.91 -24.80 14.00
CA LYS A 86 -10.03 -23.36 14.35
C LYS A 86 -8.77 -22.57 14.04
N GLU A 87 -7.59 -23.14 14.29
CA GLU A 87 -6.30 -22.50 14.02
C GLU A 87 -6.12 -22.22 12.53
N THR A 88 -6.44 -23.22 11.69
CA THR A 88 -6.36 -23.05 10.23
C THR A 88 -7.34 -21.99 9.73
N ASN A 89 -8.55 -21.96 10.28
CA ASN A 89 -9.55 -20.96 9.90
C ASN A 89 -9.11 -19.54 10.32
N SER A 90 -8.45 -19.38 11.47
CA SER A 90 -7.87 -18.09 11.88
C SER A 90 -6.79 -17.62 10.92
N LEU A 91 -5.85 -18.51 10.54
CA LEU A 91 -4.80 -18.18 9.57
C LEU A 91 -5.37 -17.77 8.20
N ILE A 92 -6.42 -18.44 7.75
CA ILE A 92 -7.10 -18.09 6.50
C ILE A 92 -7.79 -16.74 6.61
N ALA A 93 -8.45 -16.46 7.73
CA ALA A 93 -9.10 -15.17 7.97
C ALA A 93 -8.09 -14.03 7.96
N ASP A 94 -6.94 -14.18 8.62
CA ASP A 94 -5.85 -13.21 8.62
C ASP A 94 -5.27 -13.00 7.21
N LEU A 95 -5.12 -14.09 6.43
CA LEU A 95 -4.63 -14.03 5.06
C LEU A 95 -5.60 -13.24 4.16
N ILE A 96 -6.89 -13.51 4.26
CA ILE A 96 -7.95 -12.81 3.51
C ILE A 96 -8.03 -11.34 3.95
N HIS A 97 -7.88 -11.07 5.23
CA HIS A 97 -7.85 -9.70 5.74
C HIS A 97 -6.68 -8.90 5.16
N ASN A 98 -5.49 -9.47 5.15
CA ASN A 98 -4.30 -8.86 4.55
C ASN A 98 -4.44 -8.67 3.03
N TYR A 99 -5.07 -9.62 2.34
CA TYR A 99 -5.40 -9.47 0.92
C TYR A 99 -6.32 -8.28 0.68
N ARG A 100 -7.40 -8.15 1.45
CA ARG A 100 -8.35 -7.05 1.37
C ARG A 100 -7.69 -5.68 1.58
N ILE A 101 -6.76 -5.57 2.54
CA ILE A 101 -6.01 -4.32 2.75
C ILE A 101 -5.21 -3.96 1.48
N LYS A 102 -4.46 -4.92 0.93
CA LYS A 102 -3.64 -4.69 -0.27
C LYS A 102 -4.49 -4.37 -1.51
N GLU A 103 -5.61 -5.04 -1.66
CA GLU A 103 -6.56 -4.77 -2.74
C GLU A 103 -7.13 -3.35 -2.65
N ASN A 104 -7.55 -2.92 -1.45
CA ASN A 104 -8.02 -1.56 -1.20
C ASN A 104 -6.93 -0.51 -1.49
N ASP A 105 -5.68 -0.79 -1.14
CA ASP A 105 -4.54 0.09 -1.43
C ASP A 105 -4.33 0.23 -2.94
N LEU A 106 -4.38 -0.87 -3.69
CA LEU A 106 -4.29 -0.87 -5.16
C LEU A 106 -5.46 -0.11 -5.80
N GLN A 107 -6.69 -0.35 -5.33
CA GLN A 107 -7.86 0.37 -5.81
C GLN A 107 -7.76 1.87 -5.52
N GLY A 108 -7.27 2.23 -4.32
CA GLY A 108 -7.02 3.63 -3.95
C GLY A 108 -5.96 4.29 -4.84
N ALA A 109 -4.89 3.58 -5.16
CA ALA A 109 -3.85 4.06 -6.07
C ALA A 109 -4.40 4.26 -7.49
N LEU A 110 -5.12 3.27 -8.03
CA LEU A 110 -5.77 3.37 -9.34
C LEU A 110 -6.72 4.57 -9.43
N ARG A 111 -7.55 4.78 -8.40
CA ARG A 111 -8.48 5.94 -8.36
C ARG A 111 -7.73 7.26 -8.40
N ARG A 112 -6.63 7.40 -7.65
CA ARG A 112 -5.79 8.61 -7.64
C ARG A 112 -5.17 8.87 -9.01
N GLU A 113 -4.58 7.85 -9.63
CA GLU A 113 -3.96 7.99 -10.95
C GLU A 113 -4.99 8.31 -12.04
N LYS A 114 -6.14 7.63 -12.06
CA LYS A 114 -7.27 7.95 -12.96
C LYS A 114 -7.75 9.39 -12.79
N PHE A 115 -7.82 9.85 -11.54
CA PHE A 115 -8.21 11.22 -11.24
C PHE A 115 -7.19 12.24 -11.80
N THR A 116 -5.90 11.96 -11.61
CA THR A 116 -4.81 12.81 -12.13
C THR A 116 -4.85 12.92 -13.66
N ILE A 117 -5.10 11.81 -14.37
CA ILE A 117 -5.23 11.82 -15.83
C ILE A 117 -6.51 12.57 -16.27
N SER A 118 -7.63 12.33 -15.57
CA SER A 118 -8.92 12.90 -15.96
C SER A 118 -9.03 14.40 -15.72
N VAL A 119 -8.54 14.87 -14.57
CA VAL A 119 -8.55 16.29 -14.20
C VAL A 119 -7.42 17.04 -14.91
N GLY A 120 -6.26 16.39 -15.05
CA GLY A 120 -5.04 17.01 -15.56
C GLY A 120 -4.47 18.04 -14.58
N ASP A 121 -3.26 18.51 -14.86
CA ASP A 121 -2.65 19.61 -14.13
C ASP A 121 -3.21 20.94 -14.66
N GLU A 122 -3.70 21.79 -13.78
CA GLU A 122 -4.02 23.19 -14.09
C GLU A 122 -2.70 23.97 -14.20
N LEU A 123 -2.11 23.94 -15.38
CA LEU A 123 -0.92 24.72 -15.66
C LEU A 123 -1.31 26.15 -16.06
N PRO A 124 -0.53 27.17 -15.67
CA PRO A 124 -0.73 28.55 -16.13
C PRO A 124 -0.71 28.63 -17.65
N ALA A 125 -1.39 29.63 -18.20
CA ALA A 125 -1.42 29.85 -19.64
C ALA A 125 0.00 29.98 -20.23
N GLY A 126 0.29 29.21 -21.29
CA GLY A 126 1.59 29.18 -21.94
C GLY A 126 2.59 28.15 -21.39
N VAL A 127 2.30 27.50 -20.25
CA VAL A 127 3.16 26.44 -19.71
C VAL A 127 2.68 25.09 -20.25
N LYS A 128 3.55 24.39 -20.97
CA LYS A 128 3.23 23.06 -21.55
C LYS A 128 3.45 21.92 -20.58
N LYS A 129 4.52 22.00 -19.77
CA LYS A 129 4.88 20.99 -18.76
C LYS A 129 5.55 21.67 -17.57
N LEU A 130 5.30 21.17 -16.38
CA LEU A 130 5.95 21.58 -15.14
C LEU A 130 6.73 20.39 -14.58
N ALA A 131 8.05 20.54 -14.43
CA ALA A 131 8.89 19.57 -13.75
C ALA A 131 9.24 20.10 -12.35
N LYS A 132 8.95 19.31 -11.31
CA LYS A 132 9.38 19.60 -9.93
C LYS A 132 10.59 18.74 -9.61
N VAL A 133 11.73 19.39 -9.41
CA VAL A 133 12.97 18.70 -9.02
C VAL A 133 13.21 18.95 -7.55
N TYR A 134 13.26 17.88 -6.76
CA TYR A 134 13.57 17.95 -5.34
C TYR A 134 15.06 17.72 -5.15
N VAL A 135 15.76 18.72 -4.60
CA VAL A 135 17.19 18.68 -4.34
C VAL A 135 17.42 18.66 -2.83
N ALA A 136 18.11 17.64 -2.35
CA ALA A 136 18.56 17.56 -0.97
C ALA A 136 20.07 17.85 -0.91
N LYS A 137 20.46 18.79 -0.02
CA LYS A 137 21.86 19.13 0.22
C LYS A 137 22.17 18.96 1.71
N LYS A 138 23.15 18.09 2.04
CA LYS A 138 23.68 17.99 3.38
C LYS A 138 24.65 19.14 3.63
N ARG A 139 24.38 19.96 4.64
CA ARG A 139 25.23 21.08 5.05
C ARG A 139 25.70 20.89 6.48
N LYS A 140 26.98 21.04 6.73
CA LYS A 140 27.52 21.04 8.10
C LYS A 140 27.06 22.29 8.84
N LEU A 141 26.69 22.09 10.10
CA LEU A 141 26.33 23.17 11.01
C LEU A 141 27.52 24.08 11.27
N LYS A 142 27.28 25.38 11.34
CA LYS A 142 28.31 26.40 11.62
C LYS A 142 27.84 27.30 12.77
N VAL A 143 28.82 27.90 13.46
CA VAL A 143 28.56 28.97 14.44
C VAL A 143 27.81 30.10 13.75
N GLY A 144 26.73 30.57 14.37
CA GLY A 144 25.82 31.59 13.81
C GLY A 144 24.60 31.04 13.08
N ASP A 145 24.53 29.71 12.82
CA ASP A 145 23.34 29.11 12.23
C ASP A 145 22.18 29.10 13.23
N LYS A 146 20.98 29.41 12.74
CA LYS A 146 19.76 29.42 13.56
C LYS A 146 19.15 28.03 13.62
N MET A 147 18.93 27.52 14.82
CA MET A 147 18.35 26.22 15.10
C MET A 147 17.07 26.37 15.92
N ALA A 148 16.14 25.44 15.75
CA ALA A 148 14.93 25.40 16.54
C ALA A 148 14.51 23.96 16.81
N GLY A 149 13.96 23.72 17.99
CA GLY A 149 13.26 22.48 18.33
C GLY A 149 11.80 22.52 17.88
N ARG A 150 11.06 21.44 18.16
CA ARG A 150 9.63 21.30 17.80
C ARG A 150 8.67 22.12 18.66
N HIS A 151 9.14 22.70 19.76
CA HIS A 151 8.31 23.38 20.77
C HIS A 151 8.54 24.90 20.82
N GLY A 152 9.06 25.49 19.72
CA GLY A 152 9.30 26.94 19.64
C GLY A 152 10.59 27.42 20.30
N ASN A 153 11.39 26.53 20.87
CA ASN A 153 12.73 26.80 21.40
C ASN A 153 13.69 27.07 20.24
N LYS A 154 13.90 28.33 19.92
CA LYS A 154 14.80 28.79 18.86
C LYS A 154 16.05 29.39 19.44
N GLY A 155 17.20 29.13 18.83
CA GLY A 155 18.49 29.67 19.24
C GLY A 155 19.46 29.81 18.08
N ILE A 156 20.61 30.38 18.34
CA ILE A 156 21.71 30.52 17.39
C ILE A 156 22.86 29.67 17.92
N VAL A 157 23.51 28.88 17.06
CA VAL A 157 24.70 28.12 17.43
C VAL A 157 25.82 29.08 17.84
N ALA A 158 26.09 29.12 19.13
CA ALA A 158 27.14 29.99 19.70
C ALA A 158 28.52 29.33 19.60
N ARG A 159 28.60 28.01 19.79
CA ARG A 159 29.87 27.29 19.84
C ARG A 159 29.68 25.83 19.37
N ILE A 160 30.71 25.29 18.74
CA ILE A 160 30.79 23.88 18.38
C ILE A 160 32.00 23.33 19.16
N VAL A 161 31.76 22.29 19.96
CA VAL A 161 32.74 21.69 20.84
C VAL A 161 32.93 20.19 20.54
N ARG A 162 33.91 19.55 21.13
CA ARG A 162 34.09 18.10 21.02
C ARG A 162 33.08 17.37 21.90
N GLU A 163 32.82 16.11 21.60
CA GLU A 163 31.88 15.27 22.36
C GLU A 163 32.27 15.19 23.87
N GLU A 164 33.58 15.18 24.16
CA GLU A 164 34.11 15.12 25.53
C GLU A 164 33.75 16.34 26.38
N GLU A 165 33.49 17.48 25.74
CA GLU A 165 33.12 18.74 26.40
C GLU A 165 31.60 18.91 26.54
N MET A 166 30.82 17.98 25.98
CA MET A 166 29.35 18.01 26.06
C MET A 166 28.86 17.36 27.36
N PRO A 167 27.65 17.76 27.84
CA PRO A 167 27.02 17.04 28.94
C PRO A 167 26.68 15.60 28.55
N PHE A 168 26.75 14.71 29.56
CA PHE A 168 26.43 13.30 29.37
C PHE A 168 25.11 12.95 30.05
N LEU A 169 24.37 12.05 29.45
CA LEU A 169 23.20 11.41 30.05
C LEU A 169 23.67 10.37 31.09
N GLU A 170 22.79 9.92 31.98
CA GLU A 170 23.07 8.91 32.98
C GLU A 170 23.68 7.61 32.44
N ASN A 171 23.35 7.26 31.20
CA ASN A 171 23.84 6.10 30.47
C ASN A 171 25.24 6.30 29.84
N GLY A 172 25.87 7.45 30.04
CA GLY A 172 27.17 7.80 29.46
C GLY A 172 27.14 8.25 28.02
N THR A 173 25.99 8.50 27.43
CA THR A 173 25.86 9.00 26.06
C THR A 173 25.96 10.54 26.04
N PRO A 174 26.86 11.14 25.21
CA PRO A 174 26.95 12.59 25.10
C PRO A 174 25.71 13.18 24.45
N VAL A 175 25.34 14.40 24.84
CA VAL A 175 24.22 15.13 24.23
C VAL A 175 24.72 15.85 22.97
N ASP A 176 23.97 15.74 21.88
CA ASP A 176 24.35 16.32 20.58
C ASP A 176 24.18 17.85 20.54
N ILE A 177 23.20 18.39 21.24
CA ILE A 177 22.85 19.82 21.24
C ILE A 177 22.34 20.21 22.64
N VAL A 178 22.84 21.32 23.14
CA VAL A 178 22.40 21.96 24.39
C VAL A 178 21.84 23.34 24.09
#